data_59708d73ac49e17a55371ce8f8bbc75f
#
_entry.id   59708d73ac49e17a55371ce8f8bbc75f
#
_cell.length_a   1.000
_cell.length_b   1.000
_cell.length_c   1.000
_cell.angle_alpha   90.00
_cell.angle_beta   90.00
_cell.angle_gamma   90.00
#
_symmetry.space_group_name_H-M   'P 1'
#
loop_
_entity.id
_entity.type
_entity.pdbx_description
1 polymer ?
#
loop_
_entity_poly.entity_id
_entity_poly.type
_entity_poly.pdbx_seq_one_letter_code
_entity_poly.pdbx_strand_id
1 'polypeptide(L)'
;MTASAIHNNRYWAHNDSGDRARLFAFDGNGTVLSELKIKGAGAFDWEDMDSFRDGSDGFLLVGDIGDNMAFRPFTEPTELKSPTTEGQVLRHFILNNEDGPRDAEALAVDGRARFVYILSKRDTHPRLYRFSLDALPGQPVPLNYLGEGRSIPSVDKHQAQGTGRISHFSPTAM
;
A
#
# COMPACT_ATOMS: atom_id res chain seq x y z
N MET A 1 0.30 -5.12 -5.58
CA MET A 1 -0.71 -5.72 -6.50
C MET A 1 -1.86 -6.30 -5.69
N THR A 2 -3.14 -6.11 -6.12
CA THR A 2 -4.32 -6.65 -5.42
C THR A 2 -5.37 -7.18 -6.39
N ALA A 3 -6.20 -8.13 -5.94
CA ALA A 3 -7.37 -8.57 -6.68
C ALA A 3 -8.52 -7.57 -6.54
N SER A 4 -9.32 -7.37 -7.58
CA SER A 4 -10.47 -6.47 -7.51
C SER A 4 -11.53 -7.00 -6.54
N ALA A 5 -11.98 -6.18 -5.61
CA ALA A 5 -13.03 -6.54 -4.66
C ALA A 5 -14.43 -6.71 -5.30
N ILE A 6 -14.64 -6.19 -6.52
CA ILE A 6 -15.95 -6.19 -7.19
C ILE A 6 -15.97 -6.82 -8.58
N HIS A 7 -14.83 -6.98 -9.23
CA HIS A 7 -14.74 -7.56 -10.57
C HIS A 7 -14.02 -8.91 -10.50
N ASN A 8 -14.68 -9.96 -10.93
CA ASN A 8 -14.04 -11.27 -11.08
C ASN A 8 -12.92 -11.21 -12.14
N ASN A 9 -11.86 -11.98 -11.90
CA ASN A 9 -10.72 -12.10 -12.82
C ASN A 9 -10.10 -10.76 -13.24
N ARG A 10 -10.09 -9.79 -12.31
CA ARG A 10 -9.39 -8.50 -12.48
C ARG A 10 -8.44 -8.26 -11.32
N TYR A 11 -7.24 -7.84 -11.67
CA TYR A 11 -6.17 -7.50 -10.74
C TYR A 11 -5.67 -6.10 -11.04
N TRP A 12 -5.17 -5.44 -10.02
CA TRP A 12 -4.63 -4.10 -10.08
C TRP A 12 -3.17 -4.10 -9.67
N ALA A 13 -2.35 -3.33 -10.38
CA ALA A 13 -0.96 -3.10 -10.04
C ALA A 13 -0.60 -1.62 -10.25
N HIS A 14 0.42 -1.19 -9.58
CA HIS A 14 1.13 0.07 -9.81
C HIS A 14 2.62 -0.22 -9.97
N ASN A 15 3.37 0.75 -10.47
CA ASN A 15 4.82 0.74 -10.35
C ASN A 15 5.20 1.34 -9.00
N ASP A 16 6.35 0.94 -8.54
CA ASP A 16 7.08 1.49 -7.41
C ASP A 16 7.48 2.95 -7.64
N SER A 17 8.27 3.53 -6.74
CA SER A 17 8.74 4.92 -6.80
C SER A 17 9.31 5.33 -8.16
N GLY A 18 9.19 6.61 -8.49
CA GLY A 18 9.74 7.19 -9.72
C GLY A 18 8.86 7.08 -10.97
N ASP A 19 7.68 6.50 -10.89
CA ASP A 19 6.67 6.53 -11.95
C ASP A 19 5.65 7.67 -11.71
N ARG A 20 4.69 7.77 -12.61
CA ARG A 20 3.54 8.67 -12.49
C ARG A 20 2.41 7.98 -11.75
N ALA A 21 1.47 8.76 -11.21
CA ALA A 21 0.25 8.23 -10.62
C ALA A 21 -0.62 7.52 -11.68
N ARG A 22 -0.41 6.21 -11.82
CA ARG A 22 -1.15 5.33 -12.74
C ARG A 22 -1.27 3.92 -12.20
N LEU A 23 -2.36 3.26 -12.57
CA LEU A 23 -2.64 1.87 -12.25
C LEU A 23 -2.77 1.06 -13.53
N PHE A 24 -2.49 -0.21 -13.42
CA PHE A 24 -2.68 -1.19 -14.47
C PHE A 24 -3.73 -2.20 -14.04
N ALA A 25 -4.72 -2.44 -14.89
CA ALA A 25 -5.64 -3.56 -14.73
C ALA A 25 -5.23 -4.70 -15.65
N PHE A 26 -5.27 -5.91 -15.14
CA PHE A 26 -5.01 -7.12 -15.93
C PHE A 26 -5.89 -8.28 -15.46
N ASP A 27 -6.02 -9.28 -16.32
CA ASP A 27 -6.74 -10.52 -16.00
C ASP A 27 -5.81 -11.59 -15.39
N GLY A 28 -6.37 -12.71 -14.96
CA GLY A 28 -5.61 -13.82 -14.39
C GLY A 28 -4.66 -14.53 -15.34
N ASN A 29 -4.70 -14.23 -16.64
CA ASN A 29 -3.75 -14.71 -17.65
C ASN A 29 -2.61 -13.72 -17.88
N GLY A 30 -2.63 -12.57 -17.20
CA GLY A 30 -1.64 -11.50 -17.37
C GLY A 30 -1.93 -10.57 -18.55
N THR A 31 -3.13 -10.65 -19.18
CA THR A 31 -3.52 -9.73 -20.24
C THR A 31 -3.82 -8.36 -19.65
N VAL A 32 -3.14 -7.32 -20.15
CA VAL A 32 -3.42 -5.95 -19.74
C VAL A 32 -4.79 -5.52 -20.25
N LEU A 33 -5.68 -5.19 -19.35
CA LEU A 33 -7.04 -4.72 -19.65
C LEU A 33 -7.09 -3.21 -19.85
N SER A 34 -6.34 -2.46 -19.03
CA SER A 34 -6.26 -1.01 -19.13
C SER A 34 -5.07 -0.44 -18.37
N GLU A 35 -4.62 0.74 -18.79
CA GLU A 35 -3.76 1.65 -18.02
C GLU A 35 -4.61 2.87 -17.62
N LEU A 36 -4.62 3.21 -16.35
CA LEU A 36 -5.44 4.28 -15.79
C LEU A 36 -4.55 5.35 -15.17
N LYS A 37 -4.65 6.57 -15.66
CA LYS A 37 -4.03 7.72 -15.02
C LYS A 37 -4.91 8.18 -13.86
N ILE A 38 -4.29 8.41 -12.69
CA ILE A 38 -4.99 8.85 -11.50
C ILE A 38 -4.85 10.36 -11.38
N LYS A 39 -5.94 11.06 -11.66
CA LYS A 39 -5.98 12.52 -11.55
C LYS A 39 -6.07 12.93 -10.09
N GLY A 40 -5.21 13.86 -9.67
CA GLY A 40 -5.20 14.40 -8.31
C GLY A 40 -4.38 13.60 -7.31
N ALA A 41 -3.76 12.48 -7.69
CA ALA A 41 -2.80 11.76 -6.86
C ALA A 41 -1.36 12.21 -7.16
N GLY A 42 -0.55 12.32 -6.12
CA GLY A 42 0.89 12.24 -6.22
C GLY A 42 1.34 10.79 -6.39
N ALA A 43 2.58 10.58 -6.78
CA ALA A 43 3.24 9.28 -6.76
C ALA A 43 4.68 9.53 -6.34
N PHE A 44 4.85 9.80 -5.05
CA PHE A 44 6.18 10.09 -4.51
C PHE A 44 6.92 8.79 -4.22
N ASP A 45 6.28 7.90 -3.46
CA ASP A 45 6.86 6.59 -3.08
C ASP A 45 5.71 5.60 -2.83
N TRP A 46 5.10 5.12 -3.92
CA TRP A 46 4.01 4.15 -3.86
C TRP A 46 4.55 2.76 -3.61
N GLU A 47 4.14 2.15 -2.52
CA GLU A 47 4.67 0.88 -2.06
C GLU A 47 3.67 -0.27 -2.19
N ASP A 48 2.44 -0.05 -1.76
CA ASP A 48 1.42 -1.10 -1.78
C ASP A 48 0.02 -0.55 -2.09
N MET A 49 -0.90 -1.43 -2.38
CA MET A 49 -2.30 -1.11 -2.63
C MET A 49 -3.22 -2.25 -2.21
N ASP A 50 -4.42 -1.91 -1.78
CA ASP A 50 -5.45 -2.89 -1.49
C ASP A 50 -6.79 -2.50 -2.11
N SER A 51 -7.64 -3.51 -2.34
CA SER A 51 -8.98 -3.36 -2.89
C SER A 51 -10.02 -3.83 -1.89
N PHE A 52 -11.00 -2.99 -1.63
CA PHE A 52 -12.04 -3.30 -0.65
C PHE A 52 -13.44 -2.90 -1.16
N ARG A 53 -14.46 -3.39 -0.45
CA ARG A 53 -15.87 -3.03 -0.69
C ARG A 53 -16.38 -2.12 0.42
N ASP A 54 -17.25 -1.18 0.00
CA ASP A 54 -18.12 -0.43 0.89
C ASP A 54 -19.52 -0.43 0.28
N GLY A 55 -20.45 -1.15 0.89
CA GLY A 55 -21.75 -1.44 0.29
C GLY A 55 -21.64 -2.21 -1.02
N SER A 56 -22.20 -1.66 -2.09
CA SER A 56 -22.14 -2.21 -3.46
C SER A 56 -20.91 -1.75 -4.23
N ASP A 57 -20.24 -0.71 -3.77
CA ASP A 57 -19.11 -0.08 -4.47
C ASP A 57 -17.77 -0.74 -4.10
N GLY A 58 -16.86 -0.74 -5.07
CA GLY A 58 -15.47 -1.16 -4.88
C GLY A 58 -14.53 0.04 -4.86
N PHE A 59 -13.53 -0.07 -4.04
CA PHE A 59 -12.52 0.97 -3.85
C PHE A 59 -11.12 0.37 -3.95
N LEU A 60 -10.18 1.22 -4.24
CA LEU A 60 -8.74 0.97 -4.17
C LEU A 60 -8.14 1.98 -3.19
N LEU A 61 -7.28 1.52 -2.33
CA LEU A 61 -6.41 2.38 -1.53
C LEU A 61 -4.97 2.16 -2.00
N VAL A 62 -4.33 3.22 -2.45
CA VAL A 62 -2.93 3.21 -2.89
C VAL A 62 -2.10 3.90 -1.83
N GLY A 63 -1.09 3.23 -1.33
CA GLY A 63 -0.22 3.71 -0.27
C GLY A 63 1.01 4.44 -0.80
N ASP A 64 0.97 5.78 -0.78
CA ASP A 64 2.17 6.62 -0.89
C ASP A 64 2.80 6.71 0.51
N ILE A 65 3.42 5.60 0.94
CA ILE A 65 3.84 5.35 2.32
C ILE A 65 5.34 5.09 2.47
N GLY A 66 6.07 4.98 1.36
CA GLY A 66 7.51 4.82 1.37
C GLY A 66 8.22 6.07 1.90
N ASP A 67 9.28 5.85 2.65
CA ASP A 67 10.16 6.89 3.17
C ASP A 67 11.56 6.34 3.45
N ASN A 68 12.23 5.95 2.40
CA ASN A 68 13.55 5.31 2.46
C ASN A 68 14.58 6.06 3.30
N MET A 69 14.41 7.36 3.48
CA MET A 69 15.32 8.23 4.24
C MET A 69 14.76 8.67 5.60
N ALA A 70 13.54 8.25 5.93
CA ALA A 70 12.81 8.60 7.17
C ALA A 70 12.79 10.12 7.44
N PHE A 71 12.42 10.90 6.43
CA PHE A 71 12.35 12.36 6.55
C PHE A 71 10.97 12.94 6.24
N ARG A 72 10.05 12.14 5.68
CA ARG A 72 8.70 12.60 5.35
C ARG A 72 7.89 12.81 6.63
N PRO A 73 7.46 14.03 6.92
CA PRO A 73 6.62 14.29 8.11
C PRO A 73 5.22 13.69 7.98
N PHE A 74 4.78 13.42 6.73
CA PHE A 74 3.49 12.84 6.42
C PHE A 74 3.62 11.83 5.27
N THR A 75 2.77 10.80 5.30
CA THR A 75 2.54 9.90 4.18
C THR A 75 1.09 10.04 3.72
N GLU A 76 0.81 9.78 2.43
CA GLU A 76 -0.47 10.18 1.81
C GLU A 76 -1.15 9.04 1.05
N PRO A 77 -1.69 8.01 1.73
CA PRO A 77 -2.53 7.05 1.04
C PRO A 77 -3.71 7.70 0.34
N THR A 78 -3.98 7.24 -0.87
CA THR A 78 -5.01 7.81 -1.76
C THR A 78 -6.11 6.80 -2.02
N GLU A 79 -7.36 7.14 -1.70
CA GLU A 79 -8.53 6.33 -1.98
C GLU A 79 -9.15 6.70 -3.33
N LEU A 80 -9.50 5.67 -4.10
CA LEU A 80 -10.13 5.76 -5.40
C LEU A 80 -11.37 4.87 -5.44
N LYS A 81 -12.44 5.30 -6.10
CA LYS A 81 -13.48 4.36 -6.50
C LYS A 81 -12.90 3.42 -7.55
N SER A 82 -13.14 2.10 -7.41
CA SER A 82 -12.58 1.10 -8.33
C SER A 82 -12.94 1.45 -9.78
N PRO A 83 -11.97 1.91 -10.58
CA PRO A 83 -12.29 2.56 -11.84
C PRO A 83 -12.58 1.54 -12.94
N THR A 84 -13.41 1.96 -13.90
CA THR A 84 -13.61 1.22 -15.15
C THR A 84 -12.77 1.78 -16.29
N THR A 85 -12.59 3.10 -16.35
CA THR A 85 -11.88 3.78 -17.46
C THR A 85 -10.91 4.89 -17.01
N GLU A 86 -11.26 5.66 -15.97
CA GLU A 86 -10.39 6.69 -15.38
C GLU A 86 -10.49 6.63 -13.87
N GLY A 87 -9.36 6.81 -13.18
CA GLY A 87 -9.31 6.91 -11.73
C GLY A 87 -9.42 8.36 -11.29
N GLN A 88 -10.39 8.66 -10.42
CA GLN A 88 -10.46 9.93 -9.73
C GLN A 88 -10.24 9.70 -8.24
N VAL A 89 -9.35 10.48 -7.65
CA VAL A 89 -9.15 10.50 -6.21
C VAL A 89 -10.44 10.92 -5.51
N LEU A 90 -10.85 10.16 -4.53
CA LEU A 90 -11.96 10.50 -3.65
C LEU A 90 -11.45 11.16 -2.37
N ARG A 91 -10.39 10.61 -1.79
CA ARG A 91 -9.81 11.10 -0.54
C ARG A 91 -8.30 10.89 -0.51
N HIS A 92 -7.62 11.81 0.15
CA HIS A 92 -6.27 11.63 0.65
C HIS A 92 -6.31 11.52 2.16
N PHE A 93 -5.54 10.60 2.71
CA PHE A 93 -5.30 10.50 4.14
C PHE A 93 -3.90 11.05 4.44
N ILE A 94 -3.83 12.11 5.20
CA ILE A 94 -2.55 12.69 5.63
C ILE A 94 -2.17 12.00 6.93
N LEU A 95 -1.32 10.99 6.86
CA LEU A 95 -0.95 10.20 8.03
C LEU A 95 0.22 10.84 8.78
N ASN A 96 0.07 10.93 10.08
CA ASN A 96 1.12 11.39 11.00
C ASN A 96 1.54 10.24 11.92
N ASN A 97 2.80 9.85 11.83
CA ASN A 97 3.40 8.90 12.76
C ASN A 97 3.75 9.60 14.07
N GLU A 98 3.15 9.19 15.17
CA GLU A 98 3.41 9.76 16.49
C GLU A 98 4.86 9.54 16.96
N ASP A 99 5.50 8.47 16.46
CA ASP A 99 6.87 8.08 16.79
C ASP A 99 7.91 8.45 15.71
N GLY A 100 7.55 9.39 14.84
CA GLY A 100 8.40 9.97 13.80
C GLY A 100 8.32 9.29 12.45
N PRO A 101 8.96 9.87 11.41
CA PRO A 101 8.96 9.36 10.04
C PRO A 101 9.43 7.91 9.96
N ARG A 102 8.78 7.11 9.12
CA ARG A 102 9.10 5.70 8.92
C ARG A 102 8.83 5.26 7.50
N ASP A 103 9.72 4.43 7.03
CA ASP A 103 9.56 3.69 5.79
C ASP A 103 8.56 2.55 6.00
N ALA A 104 7.53 2.48 5.16
CA ALA A 104 6.52 1.43 5.22
C ALA A 104 6.28 0.86 3.81
N GLU A 105 6.05 -0.45 3.73
CA GLU A 105 6.05 -1.20 2.48
C GLU A 105 4.79 -2.02 2.26
N ALA A 106 3.97 -2.19 3.28
CA ALA A 106 2.76 -2.98 3.17
C ALA A 106 1.55 -2.26 3.75
N LEU A 107 0.42 -2.43 3.08
CA LEU A 107 -0.85 -1.85 3.40
C LEU A 107 -1.94 -2.91 3.24
N ALA A 108 -2.88 -2.96 4.18
CA ALA A 108 -4.07 -3.81 4.08
C ALA A 108 -5.30 -3.08 4.60
N VAL A 109 -6.46 -3.31 3.96
CA VAL A 109 -7.72 -2.68 4.33
C VAL A 109 -8.69 -3.72 4.89
N ASP A 110 -9.07 -3.58 6.14
CA ASP A 110 -10.27 -4.25 6.66
C ASP A 110 -11.50 -3.35 6.41
N GLY A 111 -12.13 -3.53 5.26
CA GLY A 111 -13.32 -2.76 4.88
C GLY A 111 -14.51 -3.00 5.81
N ARG A 112 -14.58 -4.15 6.50
CA ARG A 112 -15.63 -4.47 7.45
C ARG A 112 -15.42 -3.77 8.80
N ALA A 113 -14.20 -3.82 9.32
CA ALA A 113 -13.85 -3.15 10.57
C ALA A 113 -13.56 -1.66 10.39
N ARG A 114 -13.48 -1.19 9.15
CA ARG A 114 -13.18 0.21 8.77
C ARG A 114 -11.81 0.67 9.25
N PHE A 115 -10.81 -0.19 9.13
CA PHE A 115 -9.42 0.13 9.44
C PHE A 115 -8.49 -0.18 8.28
N VAL A 116 -7.46 0.64 8.18
CA VAL A 116 -6.30 0.40 7.33
C VAL A 116 -5.11 0.08 8.22
N TYR A 117 -4.38 -0.96 7.86
CA TYR A 117 -3.18 -1.41 8.54
C TYR A 117 -1.97 -1.07 7.69
N ILE A 118 -0.89 -0.64 8.32
CA ILE A 118 0.38 -0.32 7.68
C ILE A 118 1.50 -1.02 8.44
N LEU A 119 2.44 -1.62 7.71
CA LEU A 119 3.59 -2.30 8.27
C LEU A 119 4.88 -1.60 7.84
N SER A 120 5.71 -1.22 8.82
CA SER A 120 7.02 -0.64 8.55
C SER A 120 8.04 -1.68 8.08
N LYS A 121 9.08 -1.23 7.36
CA LYS A 121 10.10 -2.10 6.76
C LYS A 121 11.42 -2.09 7.51
N ARG A 122 11.98 -0.93 7.79
CA ARG A 122 13.39 -0.79 8.21
C ARG A 122 13.64 -0.93 9.70
N ASP A 123 12.60 -1.17 10.48
CA ASP A 123 12.73 -1.46 11.89
C ASP A 123 13.32 -2.87 12.10
N THR A 124 14.07 -3.09 13.20
CA THR A 124 14.58 -4.43 13.57
C THR A 124 13.45 -5.45 13.66
N HIS A 125 12.30 -5.01 14.18
CA HIS A 125 11.04 -5.73 14.14
C HIS A 125 10.03 -4.83 13.44
N PRO A 126 9.40 -5.28 12.34
CA PRO A 126 8.39 -4.49 11.66
C PRO A 126 7.32 -4.01 12.62
N ARG A 127 6.96 -2.74 12.55
CA ARG A 127 5.93 -2.14 13.39
C ARG A 127 4.62 -2.10 12.67
N LEU A 128 3.58 -2.58 13.33
CA LEU A 128 2.22 -2.56 12.82
C LEU A 128 1.49 -1.33 13.34
N TYR A 129 0.90 -0.61 12.42
CA TYR A 129 0.08 0.57 12.69
C TYR A 129 -1.31 0.40 12.09
N ARG A 130 -2.25 1.22 12.55
CA ARG A 130 -3.56 1.34 11.89
C ARG A 130 -4.08 2.77 11.98
N PHE A 131 -4.96 3.11 11.03
CA PHE A 131 -5.81 4.30 11.08
C PHE A 131 -7.24 3.97 10.65
N SER A 132 -8.18 4.87 10.98
CA SER A 132 -9.58 4.68 10.61
C SER A 132 -9.80 5.04 9.15
N LEU A 133 -10.46 4.17 8.40
CA LEU A 133 -10.95 4.44 7.05
C LEU A 133 -12.01 5.56 7.03
N ASP A 134 -12.64 5.86 8.18
CA ASP A 134 -13.63 6.94 8.35
C ASP A 134 -13.00 8.27 8.79
N ALA A 135 -11.69 8.40 8.77
CA ALA A 135 -11.00 9.64 9.10
C ALA A 135 -11.43 10.78 8.18
N LEU A 136 -11.55 11.98 8.75
CA LEU A 136 -12.03 13.15 8.02
C LEU A 136 -10.98 13.64 7.01
N PRO A 137 -11.39 13.95 5.76
CA PRO A 137 -10.49 14.50 4.76
C PRO A 137 -9.83 15.82 5.21
N GLY A 138 -8.56 16.02 4.81
CA GLY A 138 -7.85 17.28 5.04
C GLY A 138 -7.39 17.53 6.48
N GLN A 139 -7.58 16.56 7.38
CA GLN A 139 -7.05 16.61 8.73
C GLN A 139 -5.92 15.57 8.88
N PRO A 140 -4.86 15.88 9.63
CA PRO A 140 -3.88 14.87 9.99
C PRO A 140 -4.52 13.70 10.74
N VAL A 141 -4.26 12.49 10.29
CA VAL A 141 -4.81 11.26 10.85
C VAL A 141 -3.69 10.59 11.66
N PRO A 142 -3.90 10.37 12.97
CA PRO A 142 -2.91 9.67 13.76
C PRO A 142 -2.79 8.22 13.33
N LEU A 143 -1.57 7.79 13.09
CA LEU A 143 -1.26 6.40 12.80
C LEU A 143 -0.99 5.68 14.13
N ASN A 144 -2.00 4.95 14.60
CA ASN A 144 -1.96 4.30 15.91
C ASN A 144 -1.05 3.08 15.88
N TYR A 145 -0.03 3.07 16.73
CA TYR A 145 0.85 1.92 16.90
C TYR A 145 0.13 0.77 17.60
N LEU A 146 0.21 -0.44 17.03
CA LEU A 146 -0.42 -1.65 17.56
C LEU A 146 0.58 -2.63 18.20
N GLY A 147 1.84 -2.59 17.79
CA GLY A 147 2.86 -3.50 18.27
C GLY A 147 3.89 -3.86 17.22
N GLU A 148 4.84 -4.67 17.61
CA GLU A 148 5.88 -5.19 16.73
C GLU A 148 5.51 -6.56 16.18
N GLY A 149 5.74 -6.75 14.89
CA GLY A 149 5.69 -8.07 14.25
C GLY A 149 6.86 -8.94 14.72
N ARG A 150 6.73 -10.25 14.57
CA ARG A 150 7.91 -11.12 14.71
C ARG A 150 8.85 -10.84 13.56
N SER A 151 10.16 -10.75 13.86
CA SER A 151 11.17 -10.65 12.80
C SER A 151 11.03 -11.87 11.89
N ILE A 152 10.99 -11.62 10.57
CA ILE A 152 11.16 -12.70 9.60
C ILE A 152 12.58 -13.21 9.79
N PRO A 153 12.79 -14.52 10.07
CA PRO A 153 14.14 -15.05 10.26
C PRO A 153 15.01 -14.69 9.04
N SER A 154 16.11 -14.00 9.25
CA SER A 154 17.09 -13.79 8.19
C SER A 154 17.58 -15.15 7.72
N VAL A 155 17.51 -15.42 6.42
CA VAL A 155 18.18 -16.58 5.84
C VAL A 155 19.67 -16.41 6.10
N ASP A 156 20.26 -17.37 6.80
CA ASP A 156 21.66 -17.33 7.16
C ASP A 156 22.52 -17.19 5.89
N LYS A 157 23.28 -16.11 5.77
CA LYS A 157 24.07 -15.79 4.56
C LYS A 157 25.09 -16.90 4.22
N HIS A 158 25.34 -17.81 5.14
CA HIS A 158 26.25 -18.96 4.95
C HIS A 158 25.61 -20.15 4.20
N GLN A 159 24.27 -20.23 4.11
CA GLN A 159 23.60 -21.27 3.29
C GLN A 159 23.38 -20.85 1.83
N ALA A 160 23.56 -19.57 1.49
CA ALA A 160 23.31 -19.04 0.14
C ALA A 160 24.48 -19.22 -0.85
N GLN A 161 25.59 -19.87 -0.47
CA GLN A 161 26.72 -20.10 -1.39
C GLN A 161 26.51 -21.26 -2.37
N GLY A 162 25.34 -21.89 -2.38
CA GLY A 162 25.11 -23.10 -3.18
C GLY A 162 24.18 -22.98 -4.37
N THR A 163 23.27 -22.03 -4.47
CA THR A 163 22.34 -21.94 -5.62
C THR A 163 21.73 -20.54 -5.70
N GLY A 164 22.01 -19.81 -6.78
CA GLY A 164 21.22 -18.70 -7.34
C GLY A 164 20.79 -17.60 -6.36
N ARG A 165 21.01 -16.36 -6.76
CA ARG A 165 20.58 -15.14 -6.06
C ARG A 165 19.13 -15.26 -5.57
N ILE A 166 18.95 -15.44 -4.26
CA ILE A 166 17.68 -15.17 -3.62
C ILE A 166 17.72 -13.67 -3.30
N SER A 167 16.92 -12.89 -4.00
CA SER A 167 16.66 -11.51 -3.66
C SER A 167 16.10 -11.43 -2.24
N HIS A 168 16.51 -10.44 -1.47
CA HIS A 168 15.98 -10.18 -0.15
C HIS A 168 14.45 -10.18 -0.21
N PHE A 169 13.82 -11.06 0.56
CA PHE A 169 12.40 -10.95 0.83
C PHE A 169 12.19 -9.72 1.72
N SER A 170 11.83 -8.61 1.11
CA SER A 170 11.08 -7.57 1.80
C SER A 170 9.62 -8.02 1.83
N PRO A 171 8.88 -7.81 2.92
CA PRO A 171 7.44 -8.03 2.89
C PRO A 171 6.82 -7.01 1.92
N THR A 172 6.71 -7.41 0.68
CA THR A 172 5.99 -6.67 -0.35
C THR A 172 4.69 -7.41 -0.53
N ALA A 173 3.62 -6.85 -0.08
CA ALA A 173 2.24 -7.34 -0.11
C ALA A 173 1.94 -8.52 0.83
N MET A 174 1.10 -8.29 1.79
CA MET A 174 0.27 -9.34 2.42
C MET A 174 -1.02 -9.55 1.65
#